data_3e36f81af640bee56fbb617ed05a75d5
#
_entry.id   3e36f81af640bee56fbb617ed05a75d5
#
_cell.length_a   1.000
_cell.length_b   1.000
_cell.length_c   1.000
_cell.angle_alpha   90.00
_cell.angle_beta   90.00
_cell.angle_gamma   90.00
#
_symmetry.space_group_name_H-M   'P 1'
#
loop_
_entity.id
_entity.type
_entity.pdbx_description
1 polymer ?
#
loop_
_entity_poly.entity_id
_entity_poly.type
_entity_poly.pdbx_seq_one_letter_code
_entity_poly.pdbx_strand_id
1 'polypeptide(L)'
;MAEYNNQSIDIDLEEVFNGLSNKCQEEFLVDMFRNLFDEDSRYNVVNDNMSYLEYDTAADIIVDTFESMSSYDKKDIAERIADALTPEQREELIEHMKEV
;
A
#
# COMPACT_ATOMS: atom_id res chain seq x y z
N MET A 1 0.07 -39.01 14.28
CA MET A 1 -0.21 -38.63 14.32
C MET A 1 -0.84 -38.17 14.31
N ALA A 2 -0.88 -37.89 14.06
CA ALA A 2 -1.49 -37.43 13.93
C ALA A 2 -2.38 -37.03 14.14
N GLU A 3 -2.46 -37.03 14.55
CA GLU A 3 -3.33 -36.54 14.75
C GLU A 3 -3.53 -35.37 14.96
N TYR A 4 -2.90 -34.99 14.99
CA TYR A 4 -3.19 -33.89 15.23
C TYR A 4 -3.89 -33.23 14.34
N ASN A 5 -3.91 -33.64 13.55
CA ASN A 5 -4.50 -33.04 12.64
C ASN A 5 -5.84 -33.01 12.83
N ASN A 6 -6.22 -33.60 13.40
CA ASN A 6 -7.46 -33.58 13.46
C ASN A 6 -7.94 -32.98 14.50
N GLN A 7 -7.42 -32.61 14.98
CA GLN A 7 -7.90 -32.13 15.87
C GLN A 7 -8.25 -31.10 16.05
N SER A 8 -8.57 -31.14 16.09
CA SER A 8 -9.19 -30.43 16.71
C SER A 8 -9.05 -29.17 16.75
N ILE A 9 -8.44 -28.81 15.94
CA ILE A 9 -8.23 -27.51 16.05
C ILE A 9 -8.88 -26.82 14.95
N ASP A 10 -9.94 -26.25 15.25
CA ASP A 10 -10.69 -25.51 14.31
C ASP A 10 -10.51 -24.07 14.67
N ILE A 11 -9.41 -23.48 14.22
CA ILE A 11 -9.10 -22.11 14.55
C ILE A 11 -9.67 -21.20 13.50
N ASP A 12 -10.50 -20.28 13.93
CA ASP A 12 -10.98 -19.21 13.05
C ASP A 12 -9.98 -18.09 13.09
N LEU A 13 -9.15 -18.00 12.06
CA LEU A 13 -8.10 -17.00 11.99
C LEU A 13 -8.64 -15.56 11.98
N GLU A 14 -9.79 -15.37 11.37
CA GLU A 14 -10.42 -14.06 11.37
C GLU A 14 -10.81 -13.64 12.78
N GLU A 15 -11.38 -14.55 13.54
CA GLU A 15 -11.76 -14.26 14.91
C GLU A 15 -10.56 -13.96 15.78
N VAL A 16 -9.50 -14.75 15.63
CA VAL A 16 -8.27 -14.53 16.37
C VAL A 16 -7.70 -13.16 16.04
N PHE A 17 -7.62 -12.83 14.76
CA PHE A 17 -7.09 -11.56 14.33
C PHE A 17 -7.93 -10.39 14.87
N ASN A 18 -9.25 -10.50 14.81
CA ASN A 18 -10.15 -9.47 15.29
C ASN A 18 -10.07 -9.28 16.79
N GLY A 19 -9.61 -10.29 17.53
CA GLY A 19 -9.42 -10.20 18.96
C GLY A 19 -8.15 -9.47 19.37
N LEU A 20 -7.26 -9.17 18.44
CA LEU A 20 -6.03 -8.46 18.74
C LEU A 20 -6.29 -6.96 18.83
N SER A 21 -5.43 -6.25 19.56
CA SER A 21 -5.48 -4.79 19.57
C SER A 21 -5.15 -4.27 18.18
N ASN A 22 -5.56 -3.03 17.89
CA ASN A 22 -5.28 -2.43 16.60
C ASN A 22 -3.78 -2.40 16.30
N LYS A 23 -2.98 -2.13 17.32
CA LYS A 23 -1.53 -2.11 17.14
C LYS A 23 -1.00 -3.49 16.78
N CYS A 24 -1.48 -4.53 17.47
CA CYS A 24 -1.04 -5.90 17.17
C CYS A 24 -1.49 -6.34 15.78
N GLN A 25 -2.71 -5.94 15.38
CA GLN A 25 -3.19 -6.24 14.04
C GLN A 25 -2.27 -5.61 12.98
N GLU A 26 -1.92 -4.35 13.20
CA GLU A 26 -1.06 -3.63 12.28
C GLU A 26 0.32 -4.28 12.19
N GLU A 27 0.91 -4.59 13.33
CA GLU A 27 2.23 -5.22 13.37
C GLU A 27 2.23 -6.58 12.68
N PHE A 28 1.19 -7.35 12.91
CA PHE A 28 1.05 -8.66 12.27
C PHE A 28 0.99 -8.53 10.74
N LEU A 29 0.18 -7.61 10.26
CA LEU A 29 0.04 -7.41 8.82
C LEU A 29 1.33 -6.91 8.19
N VAL A 30 2.03 -6.00 8.87
CA VAL A 30 3.31 -5.51 8.38
C VAL A 30 4.33 -6.63 8.30
N ASP A 31 4.42 -7.44 9.36
CA ASP A 31 5.36 -8.56 9.36
C ASP A 31 5.04 -9.58 8.27
N MET A 32 3.77 -9.89 8.12
CA MET A 32 3.34 -10.83 7.10
C MET A 32 3.67 -10.29 5.71
N PHE A 33 3.40 -9.01 5.49
CA PHE A 33 3.68 -8.36 4.22
C PHE A 33 5.17 -8.42 3.87
N ARG A 34 6.02 -8.17 4.87
CA ARG A 34 7.47 -8.16 4.66
C ARG A 34 8.05 -9.54 4.42
N ASN A 35 7.50 -10.55 5.09
CA ASN A 35 8.19 -11.84 5.19
C ASN A 35 7.57 -12.98 4.38
N LEU A 36 6.30 -12.84 3.98
CA LEU A 36 5.61 -13.94 3.31
C LEU A 36 5.36 -13.73 1.84
N PHE A 37 5.52 -12.49 1.36
CA PHE A 37 5.25 -12.18 -0.04
C PHE A 37 6.54 -11.83 -0.76
N ASP A 38 6.67 -12.29 -2.00
CA ASP A 38 7.73 -11.79 -2.86
C ASP A 38 7.37 -10.38 -3.35
N GLU A 39 8.26 -9.77 -4.13
CA GLU A 39 8.09 -8.40 -4.56
C GLU A 39 6.86 -8.18 -5.40
N ASP A 40 6.59 -9.11 -6.31
CA ASP A 40 5.42 -9.02 -7.17
C ASP A 40 4.14 -9.15 -6.37
N SER A 41 4.12 -10.05 -5.40
CA SER A 41 2.97 -10.22 -4.52
C SER A 41 2.72 -8.99 -3.68
N ARG A 42 3.78 -8.35 -3.17
CA ARG A 42 3.64 -7.11 -2.42
C ARG A 42 3.03 -6.01 -3.27
N TYR A 43 3.50 -5.91 -4.51
CA TYR A 43 2.95 -4.92 -5.43
C TYR A 43 1.46 -5.15 -5.64
N ASN A 44 1.08 -6.41 -5.88
CA ASN A 44 -0.32 -6.74 -6.13
C ASN A 44 -1.20 -6.48 -4.92
N VAL A 45 -0.72 -6.82 -3.72
CA VAL A 45 -1.48 -6.56 -2.50
C VAL A 45 -1.73 -5.07 -2.31
N VAL A 46 -0.70 -4.26 -2.48
CA VAL A 46 -0.84 -2.81 -2.33
C VAL A 46 -1.78 -2.26 -3.41
N ASN A 47 -1.53 -2.64 -4.66
CA ASN A 47 -2.31 -2.12 -5.77
C ASN A 47 -3.79 -2.49 -5.65
N ASP A 48 -4.07 -3.75 -5.32
CA ASP A 48 -5.45 -4.21 -5.20
C ASP A 48 -6.16 -3.54 -4.04
N ASN A 49 -5.46 -3.28 -2.96
CA ASN A 49 -6.07 -2.70 -1.77
C ASN A 49 -6.23 -1.18 -1.84
N MET A 50 -5.42 -0.51 -2.66
CA MET A 50 -5.57 0.94 -2.84
C MET A 50 -6.95 1.30 -3.39
N SER A 51 -7.54 0.40 -4.18
CA SER A 51 -8.86 0.66 -4.77
C SER A 51 -9.98 0.66 -3.73
N TYR A 52 -9.74 0.12 -2.54
CA TYR A 52 -10.73 0.11 -1.47
C TYR A 52 -10.64 1.34 -0.56
N LEU A 53 -9.64 2.17 -0.76
CA LEU A 53 -9.47 3.36 0.07
C LEU A 53 -10.25 4.52 -0.51
N GLU A 54 -10.71 5.39 0.37
CA GLU A 54 -11.29 6.65 -0.08
C GLU A 54 -10.18 7.48 -0.75
N TYR A 55 -10.60 8.31 -1.69
CA TYR A 55 -9.65 9.10 -2.47
C TYR A 55 -8.68 9.89 -1.59
N ASP A 56 -9.20 10.58 -0.58
CA ASP A 56 -8.35 11.41 0.27
C ASP A 56 -7.30 10.58 1.02
N THR A 57 -7.70 9.40 1.51
CA THR A 57 -6.77 8.51 2.20
C THR A 57 -5.69 8.00 1.24
N ALA A 58 -6.10 7.59 0.06
CA ALA A 58 -5.15 7.12 -0.95
C ALA A 58 -4.18 8.23 -1.35
N ALA A 59 -4.71 9.44 -1.54
CA ALA A 59 -3.88 10.59 -1.90
C ALA A 59 -2.86 10.91 -0.80
N ASP A 60 -3.28 10.87 0.46
CA ASP A 60 -2.37 11.13 1.57
C ASP A 60 -1.24 10.11 1.62
N ILE A 61 -1.57 8.83 1.41
CA ILE A 61 -0.55 7.77 1.40
C ILE A 61 0.45 8.00 0.28
N ILE A 62 -0.04 8.34 -0.91
CA ILE A 62 0.83 8.57 -2.07
C ILE A 62 1.75 9.76 -1.81
N VAL A 63 1.19 10.86 -1.32
CA VAL A 63 1.98 12.07 -1.07
C VAL A 63 2.99 11.83 0.05
N ASP A 64 2.57 11.22 1.14
CA ASP A 64 3.48 10.94 2.26
C ASP A 64 4.63 10.03 1.83
N THR A 65 4.32 9.01 1.04
CA THR A 65 5.35 8.11 0.52
C THR A 65 6.32 8.87 -0.38
N PHE A 66 5.79 9.73 -1.24
CA PHE A 66 6.61 10.55 -2.12
C PHE A 66 7.54 11.46 -1.32
N GLU A 67 6.99 12.11 -0.30
CA GLU A 67 7.76 13.05 0.52
C GLU A 67 8.93 12.39 1.25
N SER A 68 8.81 11.11 1.55
CA SER A 68 9.87 10.38 2.25
C SER A 68 10.98 9.89 1.32
N MET A 69 10.83 10.08 0.03
CA MET A 69 11.83 9.62 -0.95
C MET A 69 13.01 10.56 -1.05
N SER A 70 14.13 10.03 -1.56
CA SER A 70 15.30 10.85 -1.88
C SER A 70 14.98 11.81 -3.03
N SER A 71 15.81 12.85 -3.18
CA SER A 71 15.62 13.79 -4.29
C SER A 71 15.68 13.11 -5.65
N TYR A 72 16.56 12.14 -5.78
CA TYR A 72 16.68 11.37 -7.03
C TYR A 72 15.39 10.59 -7.32
N ASP A 73 14.89 9.89 -6.31
CA ASP A 73 13.69 9.09 -6.47
C ASP A 73 12.47 9.96 -6.72
N LYS A 74 12.37 11.10 -6.06
CA LYS A 74 11.28 12.03 -6.29
C LYS A 74 11.23 12.48 -7.73
N LYS A 75 12.40 12.80 -8.30
CA LYS A 75 12.46 13.23 -9.69
C LYS A 75 12.01 12.11 -10.63
N ASP A 76 12.50 10.89 -10.38
CA ASP A 76 12.13 9.76 -11.22
C ASP A 76 10.63 9.50 -11.18
N ILE A 77 10.05 9.50 -9.99
CA ILE A 77 8.61 9.27 -9.84
C ILE A 77 7.82 10.40 -10.49
N ALA A 78 8.25 11.64 -10.31
CA ALA A 78 7.57 12.78 -10.93
C ALA A 78 7.57 12.67 -12.46
N GLU A 79 8.67 12.20 -13.04
CA GLU A 79 8.75 12.00 -14.47
C GLU A 79 7.79 10.90 -14.94
N ARG A 80 7.71 9.82 -14.20
CA ARG A 80 6.78 8.73 -14.52
C ARG A 80 5.33 9.18 -14.44
N ILE A 81 5.02 10.00 -13.44
CA ILE A 81 3.67 10.55 -13.29
C ILE A 81 3.35 11.46 -14.48
N ALA A 82 4.28 12.32 -14.85
CA ALA A 82 4.10 13.21 -15.98
C ALA A 82 3.85 12.41 -17.27
N ASP A 83 4.57 11.31 -17.45
CA ASP A 83 4.40 10.47 -18.63
C ASP A 83 3.03 9.79 -18.65
N ALA A 84 2.45 9.57 -17.49
CA ALA A 84 1.14 8.93 -17.38
C ALA A 84 -0.01 9.91 -17.63
N LEU A 85 0.26 11.20 -17.63
CA LEU A 85 -0.75 12.22 -17.84
C LEU A 85 -0.99 12.47 -19.34
N THR A 86 -2.20 12.88 -19.69
CA THR A 86 -2.46 13.34 -21.04
C THR A 86 -1.77 14.69 -21.27
N PRO A 87 -1.55 15.10 -22.54
CA PRO A 87 -0.96 16.41 -22.79
C PRO A 87 -1.72 17.57 -22.12
N GLU A 88 -3.05 17.48 -22.11
CA GLU A 88 -3.86 18.51 -21.46
C GLU A 88 -3.63 18.54 -19.96
N GLN A 89 -3.59 17.38 -19.34
CA GLN A 89 -3.36 17.28 -17.90
C GLN A 89 -1.97 17.80 -17.53
N ARG A 90 -0.98 17.53 -18.36
CA ARG A 90 0.37 18.05 -18.14
C ARG A 90 0.38 19.57 -18.16
N GLU A 91 -0.33 20.16 -19.12
CA GLU A 91 -0.40 21.62 -19.20
C GLU A 91 -1.07 22.21 -17.98
N GLU A 92 -2.14 21.62 -17.54
CA GLU A 92 -2.83 22.07 -16.33
C GLU A 92 -1.92 21.99 -15.11
N LEU A 93 -1.15 20.92 -15.00
CA LEU A 93 -0.23 20.76 -13.90
C LEU A 93 0.86 21.81 -13.94
N ILE A 94 1.40 22.08 -15.13
CA ILE A 94 2.43 23.10 -15.31
C ILE A 94 1.90 24.47 -14.88
N GLU A 95 0.68 24.79 -15.28
CA GLU A 95 0.07 26.07 -14.88
C GLU A 95 -0.09 26.15 -13.38
N HIS A 96 -0.53 25.06 -12.74
CA HIS A 96 -0.65 25.02 -11.29
C HIS A 96 0.70 25.26 -10.61
N MET A 97 1.74 24.62 -11.13
CA MET A 97 3.08 24.75 -10.55
C MET A 97 3.64 26.17 -10.66
N LYS A 98 3.24 26.90 -11.70
CA LYS A 98 3.66 28.28 -11.86
C LYS A 98 3.02 29.22 -10.83
N GLU A 99 1.87 28.82 -10.30
CA GLU A 99 1.12 29.65 -9.36
C GLU A 99 1.53 29.42 -7.91
N VAL A 100 2.32 28.41 -7.62
CA VAL A 100 2.72 28.09 -6.23
C VAL A 100 4.12 28.60 -5.90
#